data_ccb7c4f667352ce8af1dd1d2b040405d
#
_entry.id   ccb7c4f667352ce8af1dd1d2b040405d
#
_cell.length_a   1.000
_cell.length_b   1.000
_cell.length_c   1.000
_cell.angle_alpha   90.00
_cell.angle_beta   90.00
_cell.angle_gamma   90.00
#
_symmetry.space_group_name_H-M   'P 1'
#
loop_
_entity.id
_entity.type
_entity.pdbx_description
1 polymer ?
#
loop_
_entity_poly.entity_id
_entity_poly.type
_entity_poly.pdbx_seq_one_letter_code
_entity_poly.pdbx_strand_id
1 'polypeptide(L)'
;MQKPFDLTKFRTGITKSISGISAGFHDPQDWISTGNYTLNYLISSDFNKGIPLGKVSVFAGESGSGKSFICSGNIVKNAQDMGCQVVLFDSENALDEDWLQALDVDTSPEKLLKVSVSMIDDVAKAISEFVKDYKSNYGDLEYDEMPKLAFVIDSLGMLLTPTDVAQFEKGDMKGDMGRKPKALTALVRNTVNQIAPFPIAL
;
A
#
# COMPACT_ATOMS: atom_id res chain seq x y z
N MET A 1 28.40 15.60 41.12
CA MET A 1 28.28 15.50 39.66
C MET A 1 27.04 14.63 39.33
N GLN A 2 26.05 15.19 38.64
CA GLN A 2 24.92 14.39 38.12
C GLN A 2 25.44 13.43 37.09
N LYS A 3 25.03 12.12 37.21
CA LYS A 3 25.31 11.15 36.16
C LYS A 3 24.62 11.59 34.87
N PRO A 4 25.29 11.56 33.70
CA PRO A 4 24.66 11.88 32.44
C PRO A 4 23.50 10.90 32.17
N PHE A 5 22.43 11.40 31.55
CA PHE A 5 21.27 10.60 31.17
C PHE A 5 21.68 9.59 30.09
N ASP A 6 21.44 8.31 30.35
CA ASP A 6 21.79 7.22 29.43
C ASP A 6 20.60 6.85 28.53
N LEU A 7 20.58 7.44 27.33
CA LEU A 7 19.56 7.19 26.32
C LEU A 7 19.51 5.71 25.86
N THR A 8 20.64 4.99 25.89
CA THR A 8 20.71 3.61 25.47
C THR A 8 19.92 2.67 26.40
N LYS A 9 20.08 2.88 27.70
CA LYS A 9 19.31 2.16 28.71
C LYS A 9 17.82 2.49 28.65
N PHE A 10 17.50 3.77 28.45
CA PHE A 10 16.11 4.22 28.30
C PHE A 10 15.44 3.63 27.06
N ARG A 11 16.14 3.64 25.92
CA ARG A 11 15.70 3.03 24.67
C ARG A 11 15.37 1.53 24.87
N THR A 12 16.30 0.78 25.46
CA THR A 12 16.11 -0.66 25.73
C THR A 12 14.95 -0.91 26.71
N GLY A 13 14.77 -0.05 27.69
CA GLY A 13 13.66 -0.12 28.65
C GLY A 13 12.30 0.09 27.98
N ILE A 14 12.15 1.12 27.15
CA ILE A 14 10.90 1.43 26.44
C ILE A 14 10.53 0.32 25.46
N THR A 15 11.47 -0.15 24.63
CA THR A 15 11.19 -1.20 23.64
C THR A 15 10.80 -2.53 24.27
N LYS A 16 11.24 -2.79 25.50
CA LYS A 16 10.83 -3.99 26.25
C LYS A 16 9.49 -3.85 26.97
N SER A 17 9.15 -2.65 27.41
CA SER A 17 7.99 -2.40 28.28
C SER A 17 6.71 -2.07 27.53
N ILE A 18 6.80 -1.58 26.27
CA ILE A 18 5.65 -1.15 25.47
C ILE A 18 5.63 -1.93 24.17
N SER A 19 4.66 -2.83 24.03
CA SER A 19 4.47 -3.54 22.76
C SER A 19 4.07 -2.57 21.63
N GLY A 20 4.67 -2.74 20.46
CA GLY A 20 4.41 -1.88 19.29
C GLY A 20 5.29 -0.63 19.20
N ILE A 21 6.20 -0.39 20.15
CA ILE A 21 7.27 0.59 19.98
C ILE A 21 8.48 -0.08 19.34
N SER A 22 8.94 0.48 18.22
CA SER A 22 10.25 0.22 17.65
C SER A 22 11.12 1.46 17.79
N ALA A 23 12.42 1.27 18.02
CA ALA A 23 13.35 2.37 18.16
C ALA A 23 14.36 2.35 17.00
N GLY A 24 14.47 3.44 16.25
CA GLY A 24 15.37 3.60 15.13
C GLY A 24 14.70 4.30 13.94
N PHE A 25 15.44 4.40 12.86
CA PHE A 25 14.92 4.89 11.58
C PHE A 25 14.38 3.70 10.79
N HIS A 26 13.22 3.87 10.16
CA HIS A 26 12.62 2.89 9.26
C HIS A 26 12.74 3.42 7.82
N ASP A 27 13.99 3.55 7.37
CA ASP A 27 14.26 3.93 5.99
C ASP A 27 13.92 2.74 5.07
N PRO A 28 13.32 3.00 3.89
CA PRO A 28 13.07 1.94 2.92
C PRO A 28 14.37 1.26 2.50
N GLN A 29 14.38 -0.06 2.48
CA GLN A 29 15.53 -0.85 2.02
C GLN A 29 15.36 -1.24 0.55
N ASP A 30 14.11 -1.49 0.13
CA ASP A 30 13.75 -1.88 -1.22
C ASP A 30 12.80 -0.88 -1.88
N TRP A 31 12.88 -0.81 -3.22
CA TRP A 31 12.13 0.14 -4.03
C TRP A 31 11.65 -0.51 -5.33
N ILE A 32 10.38 -0.37 -5.64
CA ILE A 32 9.81 -0.80 -6.91
C ILE A 32 10.02 0.32 -7.93
N SER A 33 10.58 0.03 -9.09
CA SER A 33 10.67 1.01 -10.19
C SER A 33 9.28 1.34 -10.71
N THR A 34 9.05 2.61 -11.08
CA THR A 34 7.83 3.02 -11.78
C THR A 34 7.86 2.67 -13.28
N GLY A 35 8.96 2.11 -13.78
CA GLY A 35 9.20 1.91 -15.22
C GLY A 35 9.63 3.18 -15.96
N ASN A 36 9.77 4.31 -15.26
CA ASN A 36 10.19 5.58 -15.84
C ASN A 36 11.30 6.22 -14.99
N TYR A 37 12.49 6.39 -15.58
CA TYR A 37 13.66 6.92 -14.87
C TYR A 37 13.43 8.33 -14.30
N THR A 38 12.76 9.21 -15.06
CA THR A 38 12.48 10.58 -14.60
C THR A 38 11.53 10.56 -13.41
N LEU A 39 10.49 9.73 -13.47
CA LEU A 39 9.53 9.60 -12.35
C LEU A 39 10.21 9.00 -11.11
N ASN A 40 11.03 7.97 -11.29
CA ASN A 40 11.84 7.42 -10.20
C ASN A 40 12.69 8.51 -9.53
N TYR A 41 13.41 9.28 -10.34
CA TYR A 41 14.26 10.36 -9.83
C TYR A 41 13.47 11.44 -9.08
N LEU A 42 12.28 11.81 -9.57
CA LEU A 42 11.40 12.78 -8.90
C LEU A 42 10.90 12.27 -7.54
N ILE A 43 10.69 10.95 -7.40
CA ILE A 43 10.20 10.35 -6.15
C ILE A 43 11.33 10.19 -5.13
N SER A 44 12.49 9.68 -5.57
CA SER A 44 13.54 9.18 -4.66
C SER A 44 14.90 9.85 -4.82
N SER A 45 15.07 10.71 -5.82
CA SER A 45 16.37 11.24 -6.26
C SER A 45 17.35 10.18 -6.78
N ASP A 46 16.82 9.00 -7.19
CA ASP A 46 17.57 7.90 -7.78
C ASP A 46 16.81 7.38 -9.01
N PHE A 47 17.50 7.20 -10.14
CA PHE A 47 16.87 6.79 -11.40
C PHE A 47 16.27 5.38 -11.38
N ASN A 48 16.70 4.53 -10.47
CA ASN A 48 16.24 3.13 -10.36
C ASN A 48 15.27 2.89 -9.20
N LYS A 49 15.07 3.86 -8.32
CA LYS A 49 14.23 3.75 -7.12
C LYS A 49 12.94 4.53 -7.30
N GLY A 50 11.82 3.84 -7.43
CA GLY A 50 10.48 4.43 -7.55
C GLY A 50 9.71 4.39 -6.23
N ILE A 51 8.87 3.37 -6.06
CA ILE A 51 7.98 3.22 -4.90
C ILE A 51 8.71 2.48 -3.77
N PRO A 52 8.81 3.09 -2.57
CA PRO A 52 9.48 2.45 -1.44
C PRO A 52 8.62 1.35 -0.80
N LEU A 53 9.19 0.20 -0.49
CA LEU A 53 8.56 -0.78 0.40
C LEU A 53 8.53 -0.24 1.85
N GLY A 54 7.54 -0.66 2.62
CA GLY A 54 7.28 -0.13 3.96
C GLY A 54 6.54 1.22 3.97
N LYS A 55 6.09 1.71 2.82
CA LYS A 55 5.43 3.02 2.70
C LYS A 55 4.15 2.94 1.86
N VAL A 56 3.34 4.00 1.97
CA VAL A 56 2.18 4.24 1.11
C VAL A 56 2.52 5.35 0.12
N SER A 57 2.26 5.11 -1.17
CA SER A 57 2.45 6.08 -2.25
C SER A 57 1.11 6.39 -2.91
N VAL A 58 0.84 7.65 -3.19
CA VAL A 58 -0.42 8.07 -3.82
C VAL A 58 -0.13 8.80 -5.12
N PHE A 59 -0.75 8.32 -6.20
CA PHE A 59 -0.74 8.98 -7.51
C PHE A 59 -2.07 9.71 -7.72
N ALA A 60 -2.01 11.02 -7.83
CA ALA A 60 -3.16 11.88 -8.08
C ALA A 60 -3.04 12.59 -9.42
N GLY A 61 -4.15 12.73 -10.13
CA GLY A 61 -4.21 13.39 -11.43
C GLY A 61 -5.61 13.26 -12.04
N GLU A 62 -5.85 14.02 -13.11
CA GLU A 62 -7.11 13.98 -13.85
C GLU A 62 -7.36 12.62 -14.51
N SER A 63 -8.60 12.36 -14.90
CA SER A 63 -8.94 11.18 -15.70
C SER A 63 -8.14 11.19 -17.00
N GLY A 64 -7.66 10.03 -17.45
CA GLY A 64 -6.85 9.91 -18.65
C GLY A 64 -5.38 10.34 -18.52
N SER A 65 -4.92 10.77 -17.31
CA SER A 65 -3.52 11.17 -17.09
C SER A 65 -2.52 10.01 -17.00
N GLY A 66 -2.96 8.76 -17.16
CA GLY A 66 -2.10 7.57 -17.13
C GLY A 66 -1.87 6.95 -15.75
N LYS A 67 -2.68 7.30 -14.73
CA LYS A 67 -2.53 6.73 -13.39
C LYS A 67 -2.56 5.20 -13.39
N SER A 68 -3.58 4.61 -13.99
CA SER A 68 -3.74 3.14 -14.07
C SER A 68 -2.60 2.50 -14.86
N PHE A 69 -2.15 3.13 -15.96
CA PHE A 69 -1.00 2.67 -16.73
C PHE A 69 0.28 2.60 -15.87
N ILE A 70 0.52 3.61 -15.03
CA ILE A 70 1.68 3.63 -14.13
C ILE A 70 1.47 2.66 -12.97
N CYS A 71 0.34 2.74 -12.25
CA CYS A 71 0.13 2.01 -11.00
C CYS A 71 -0.18 0.53 -11.25
N SER A 72 -1.21 0.25 -12.06
CA SER A 72 -1.71 -1.11 -12.29
C SER A 72 -0.98 -1.86 -13.41
N GLY A 73 -0.27 -1.13 -14.28
CA GLY A 73 0.62 -1.68 -15.30
C GLY A 73 2.07 -1.71 -14.83
N ASN A 74 2.80 -0.61 -15.04
CA ASN A 74 4.26 -0.57 -14.88
C ASN A 74 4.74 -0.92 -13.47
N ILE A 75 4.12 -0.39 -12.42
CA ILE A 75 4.54 -0.67 -11.04
C ILE A 75 4.26 -2.13 -10.68
N VAL A 76 3.11 -2.68 -11.08
CA VAL A 76 2.79 -4.10 -10.86
C VAL A 76 3.81 -4.99 -11.55
N LYS A 77 4.09 -4.75 -12.84
CA LYS A 77 5.10 -5.49 -13.60
C LYS A 77 6.47 -5.43 -12.92
N ASN A 78 6.94 -4.24 -12.56
CA ASN A 78 8.24 -4.10 -11.92
C ASN A 78 8.28 -4.69 -10.48
N ALA A 79 7.15 -4.68 -9.77
CA ALA A 79 7.03 -5.38 -8.49
C ALA A 79 7.21 -6.89 -8.68
N GLN A 80 6.55 -7.48 -9.68
CA GLN A 80 6.69 -8.90 -10.02
C GLN A 80 8.11 -9.28 -10.44
N ASP A 81 8.79 -8.42 -11.21
CA ASP A 81 10.19 -8.62 -11.61
C ASP A 81 11.15 -8.71 -10.40
N MET A 82 10.87 -7.96 -9.33
CA MET A 82 11.68 -8.04 -8.11
C MET A 82 11.17 -9.08 -7.11
N GLY A 83 10.24 -9.94 -7.52
CA GLY A 83 9.73 -11.07 -6.72
C GLY A 83 8.60 -10.72 -5.76
N CYS A 84 7.96 -9.54 -5.88
CA CYS A 84 6.78 -9.23 -5.08
C CYS A 84 5.58 -10.07 -5.53
N GLN A 85 4.79 -10.50 -4.56
CA GLN A 85 3.40 -10.89 -4.77
C GLN A 85 2.55 -9.62 -4.85
N VAL A 86 1.55 -9.58 -5.72
CA VAL A 86 0.75 -8.38 -5.92
C VAL A 86 -0.72 -8.64 -5.64
N VAL A 87 -1.34 -7.77 -4.84
CA VAL A 87 -2.80 -7.73 -4.64
C VAL A 87 -3.32 -6.43 -5.23
N LEU A 88 -4.15 -6.55 -6.27
CA LEU A 88 -4.71 -5.42 -7.02
C LEU A 88 -6.21 -5.30 -6.73
N PHE A 89 -6.58 -4.25 -6.01
CA PHE A 89 -7.97 -3.87 -5.75
C PHE A 89 -8.48 -2.98 -6.89
N ASP A 90 -9.36 -3.53 -7.74
CA ASP A 90 -9.98 -2.85 -8.86
C ASP A 90 -11.38 -2.38 -8.46
N SER A 91 -11.52 -1.07 -8.21
CA SER A 91 -12.81 -0.47 -7.82
C SER A 91 -13.63 0.04 -8.99
N GLU A 92 -13.04 0.12 -10.17
CA GLU A 92 -13.72 0.57 -11.39
C GLU A 92 -14.19 -0.60 -12.26
N ASN A 93 -13.71 -1.82 -11.98
CA ASN A 93 -13.87 -3.00 -12.82
C ASN A 93 -13.45 -2.75 -14.29
N ALA A 94 -12.42 -1.93 -14.46
CA ALA A 94 -11.95 -1.47 -15.77
C ALA A 94 -10.62 -2.13 -16.21
N LEU A 95 -9.98 -2.88 -15.32
CA LEU A 95 -8.73 -3.57 -15.61
C LEU A 95 -9.02 -4.99 -16.12
N ASP A 96 -8.89 -5.20 -17.42
CA ASP A 96 -8.99 -6.52 -18.03
C ASP A 96 -7.63 -7.22 -18.11
N GLU A 97 -7.68 -8.54 -18.28
CA GLU A 97 -6.50 -9.39 -18.28
C GLU A 97 -5.61 -9.14 -19.51
N ASP A 98 -6.21 -9.00 -20.68
CA ASP A 98 -5.48 -8.78 -21.93
C ASP A 98 -4.70 -7.45 -21.88
N TRP A 99 -5.29 -6.43 -21.28
CA TRP A 99 -4.63 -5.14 -21.09
C TRP A 99 -3.43 -5.25 -20.12
N LEU A 100 -3.59 -5.97 -19.01
CA LEU A 100 -2.50 -6.20 -18.07
C LEU A 100 -1.37 -7.01 -18.71
N GLN A 101 -1.69 -8.07 -19.46
CA GLN A 101 -0.71 -8.89 -20.19
C GLN A 101 0.00 -8.10 -21.29
N ALA A 102 -0.69 -7.19 -21.96
CA ALA A 102 -0.08 -6.28 -22.94
C ALA A 102 0.94 -5.30 -22.33
N LEU A 103 0.92 -5.14 -21.00
CA LEU A 103 1.90 -4.37 -20.22
C LEU A 103 2.95 -5.27 -19.54
N ASP A 104 3.06 -6.52 -19.97
CA ASP A 104 3.96 -7.54 -19.43
C ASP A 104 3.69 -7.88 -17.94
N VAL A 105 2.47 -7.67 -17.46
CA VAL A 105 2.05 -8.12 -16.13
C VAL A 105 1.75 -9.62 -16.18
N ASP A 106 2.35 -10.38 -15.26
CA ASP A 106 2.02 -11.78 -15.06
C ASP A 106 0.70 -11.90 -14.30
N THR A 107 -0.36 -12.34 -15.00
CA THR A 107 -1.71 -12.48 -14.46
C THR A 107 -1.97 -13.83 -13.81
N SER A 108 -0.95 -14.70 -13.71
CA SER A 108 -1.09 -16.00 -13.04
C SER A 108 -1.49 -15.85 -11.58
N PRO A 109 -2.32 -16.79 -11.04
CA PRO A 109 -2.79 -16.71 -9.65
C PRO A 109 -1.68 -16.70 -8.59
N GLU A 110 -0.49 -17.18 -8.95
CA GLU A 110 0.69 -17.21 -8.08
C GLU A 110 1.37 -15.85 -7.98
N LYS A 111 1.11 -14.93 -8.92
CA LYS A 111 1.77 -13.62 -9.02
C LYS A 111 0.84 -12.44 -8.79
N LEU A 112 -0.43 -12.57 -9.16
CA LEU A 112 -1.41 -11.50 -9.10
C LEU A 112 -2.73 -12.00 -8.50
N LEU A 113 -3.12 -11.42 -7.37
CA LEU A 113 -4.49 -11.52 -6.87
C LEU A 113 -5.25 -10.24 -7.24
N LYS A 114 -6.06 -10.29 -8.30
CA LYS A 114 -6.98 -9.19 -8.65
C LYS A 114 -8.30 -9.36 -7.90
N VAL A 115 -8.72 -8.33 -7.18
CA VAL A 115 -9.96 -8.31 -6.39
C VAL A 115 -10.83 -7.16 -6.87
N SER A 116 -12.03 -7.44 -7.35
CA SER A 116 -13.05 -6.43 -7.60
C SER A 116 -13.66 -6.00 -6.27
N VAL A 117 -13.68 -4.71 -5.99
CA VAL A 117 -14.13 -4.16 -4.70
C VAL A 117 -14.80 -2.81 -4.89
N SER A 118 -15.83 -2.53 -4.11
CA SER A 118 -16.56 -1.25 -4.17
C SER A 118 -16.54 -0.48 -2.85
N MET A 119 -16.23 -1.13 -1.73
CA MET A 119 -16.36 -0.52 -0.40
C MET A 119 -14.98 -0.25 0.22
N ILE A 120 -14.83 0.93 0.84
CA ILE A 120 -13.60 1.28 1.59
C ILE A 120 -13.36 0.28 2.73
N ASP A 121 -14.42 -0.14 3.42
CA ASP A 121 -14.33 -1.04 4.56
C ASP A 121 -13.84 -2.44 4.15
N ASP A 122 -14.23 -2.92 2.96
CA ASP A 122 -13.78 -4.23 2.44
C ASP A 122 -12.29 -4.20 2.09
N VAL A 123 -11.82 -3.12 1.47
CA VAL A 123 -10.36 -2.93 1.22
C VAL A 123 -9.59 -2.90 2.53
N ALA A 124 -10.08 -2.12 3.51
CA ALA A 124 -9.44 -2.01 4.82
C ALA A 124 -9.36 -3.35 5.53
N LYS A 125 -10.44 -4.13 5.49
CA LYS A 125 -10.51 -5.48 6.07
C LYS A 125 -9.54 -6.43 5.37
N ALA A 126 -9.56 -6.47 4.04
CA ALA A 126 -8.68 -7.33 3.27
C ALA A 126 -7.20 -7.04 3.57
N ILE A 127 -6.77 -5.76 3.50
CA ILE A 127 -5.40 -5.37 3.84
C ILE A 127 -5.06 -5.78 5.28
N SER A 128 -5.96 -5.55 6.24
CA SER A 128 -5.73 -5.89 7.64
C SER A 128 -5.54 -7.40 7.86
N GLU A 129 -6.34 -8.23 7.18
CA GLU A 129 -6.24 -9.69 7.25
C GLU A 129 -4.94 -10.17 6.62
N PHE A 130 -4.59 -9.68 5.42
CA PHE A 130 -3.31 -9.99 4.78
C PHE A 130 -2.11 -9.64 5.66
N VAL A 131 -2.08 -8.43 6.22
CA VAL A 131 -0.95 -8.00 7.05
C VAL A 131 -0.91 -8.76 8.37
N LYS A 132 -2.04 -9.17 8.94
CA LYS A 132 -2.11 -10.02 10.13
C LYS A 132 -1.52 -11.40 9.86
N ASP A 133 -1.93 -12.02 8.75
CA ASP A 133 -1.39 -13.33 8.32
C ASP A 133 0.10 -13.23 8.00
N TYR A 134 0.50 -12.17 7.31
CA TYR A 134 1.91 -11.91 7.00
C TYR A 134 2.76 -11.84 8.27
N LYS A 135 2.31 -11.05 9.26
CA LYS A 135 3.00 -10.93 10.56
C LYS A 135 3.09 -12.26 11.30
N SER A 136 2.04 -13.06 11.24
CA SER A 136 2.01 -14.36 11.91
C SER A 136 2.99 -15.36 11.30
N ASN A 137 3.19 -15.32 9.99
CA ASN A 137 4.01 -16.28 9.27
C ASN A 137 5.46 -15.83 9.07
N TYR A 138 5.70 -14.52 8.96
CA TYR A 138 6.99 -13.98 8.53
C TYR A 138 7.54 -12.89 9.47
N GLY A 139 6.79 -12.48 10.48
CA GLY A 139 7.16 -11.33 11.32
C GLY A 139 8.43 -11.53 12.16
N ASP A 140 8.87 -12.76 12.38
CA ASP A 140 10.09 -13.10 13.12
C ASP A 140 11.32 -13.30 12.22
N LEU A 141 11.17 -13.20 10.89
CA LEU A 141 12.27 -13.31 9.93
C LEU A 141 13.07 -12.01 9.84
N GLU A 142 14.32 -12.13 9.40
CA GLU A 142 15.10 -10.94 9.00
C GLU A 142 14.49 -10.33 7.73
N TYR A 143 14.63 -9.02 7.56
CA TYR A 143 13.97 -8.27 6.47
C TYR A 143 14.25 -8.87 5.08
N ASP A 144 15.48 -9.28 4.81
CA ASP A 144 15.90 -9.84 3.51
C ASP A 144 15.32 -11.23 3.22
N GLU A 145 14.83 -11.92 4.26
CA GLU A 145 14.19 -13.23 4.16
C GLU A 145 12.67 -13.14 4.02
N MET A 146 12.10 -11.95 4.29
CA MET A 146 10.66 -11.73 4.23
C MET A 146 10.18 -11.69 2.78
N PRO A 147 9.05 -12.35 2.44
CA PRO A 147 8.40 -12.20 1.14
C PRO A 147 8.00 -10.76 0.87
N LYS A 148 8.28 -10.26 -0.34
CA LYS A 148 7.87 -8.90 -0.74
C LYS A 148 6.44 -8.89 -1.23
N LEU A 149 5.65 -7.89 -0.82
CA LEU A 149 4.24 -7.74 -1.16
C LEU A 149 3.93 -6.32 -1.62
N ALA A 150 3.12 -6.19 -2.66
CA ALA A 150 2.60 -4.90 -3.08
C ALA A 150 1.07 -4.94 -3.14
N PHE A 151 0.42 -3.98 -2.50
CA PHE A 151 -0.99 -3.68 -2.68
C PHE A 151 -1.13 -2.53 -3.67
N VAL A 152 -2.09 -2.60 -4.58
CA VAL A 152 -2.47 -1.50 -5.47
C VAL A 152 -3.97 -1.30 -5.36
N ILE A 153 -4.42 -0.05 -5.23
CA ILE A 153 -5.84 0.31 -5.22
C ILE A 153 -6.11 1.23 -6.41
N ASP A 154 -6.86 0.77 -7.38
CA ASP A 154 -7.23 1.52 -8.57
C ASP A 154 -8.77 1.54 -8.72
N SER A 155 -9.40 2.62 -8.33
CA SER A 155 -8.93 3.86 -7.72
C SER A 155 -9.57 4.11 -6.36
N LEU A 156 -8.88 4.86 -5.47
CA LEU A 156 -9.46 5.29 -4.18
C LEU A 156 -10.74 6.13 -4.38
N GLY A 157 -10.81 6.88 -5.49
CA GLY A 157 -11.91 7.78 -5.79
C GLY A 157 -13.26 7.09 -5.99
N MET A 158 -13.26 5.86 -6.51
CA MET A 158 -14.48 5.09 -6.82
C MET A 158 -15.00 4.28 -5.63
N LEU A 159 -14.20 4.06 -4.61
CA LEU A 159 -14.65 3.35 -3.41
C LEU A 159 -15.77 4.10 -2.70
N LEU A 160 -16.73 3.37 -2.17
CA LEU A 160 -17.94 3.85 -1.52
C LEU A 160 -17.89 3.66 0.01
N THR A 161 -18.65 4.48 0.72
CA THR A 161 -19.02 4.25 2.11
C THR A 161 -20.41 3.63 2.21
N PRO A 162 -20.77 3.00 3.35
CA PRO A 162 -22.14 2.54 3.58
C PRO A 162 -23.19 3.67 3.44
N THR A 163 -22.80 4.91 3.72
CA THR A 163 -23.67 6.08 3.55
C THR A 163 -23.94 6.39 2.08
N ASP A 164 -22.91 6.27 1.21
CA ASP A 164 -23.07 6.49 -0.23
C ASP A 164 -24.11 5.50 -0.80
N VAL A 165 -24.01 4.23 -0.43
CA VAL A 165 -24.94 3.18 -0.85
C VAL A 165 -26.36 3.48 -0.34
N ALA A 166 -26.52 3.78 0.95
CA ALA A 166 -27.83 4.08 1.54
C ALA A 166 -28.49 5.34 0.95
N GLN A 167 -27.70 6.34 0.54
CA GLN A 167 -28.21 7.53 -0.14
C GLN A 167 -28.67 7.23 -1.56
N PHE A 168 -27.89 6.44 -2.29
CA PHE A 168 -28.24 6.00 -3.64
C PHE A 168 -29.55 5.22 -3.66
N GLU A 169 -29.74 4.27 -2.74
CA GLU A 169 -30.97 3.48 -2.60
C GLU A 169 -32.20 4.36 -2.32
N LYS A 170 -32.03 5.48 -1.62
CA LYS A 170 -33.10 6.44 -1.33
C LYS A 170 -33.32 7.47 -2.45
N GLY A 171 -32.49 7.44 -3.50
CA GLY A 171 -32.48 8.47 -4.55
C GLY A 171 -32.01 9.84 -4.04
N ASP A 172 -31.30 9.90 -2.93
CA ASP A 172 -30.80 11.13 -2.32
C ASP A 172 -29.33 11.31 -2.71
N MET A 173 -29.06 12.29 -3.56
CA MET A 173 -27.70 12.61 -4.06
C MET A 173 -27.00 13.69 -3.20
N LYS A 174 -27.45 13.93 -1.98
CA LYS A 174 -26.75 14.84 -1.07
C LYS A 174 -25.39 14.24 -0.72
N GLY A 175 -24.35 15.07 -0.83
CA GLY A 175 -22.98 14.65 -0.55
C GLY A 175 -22.79 14.01 0.83
N ASP A 176 -21.79 13.19 0.97
CA ASP A 176 -21.50 12.36 2.14
C ASP A 176 -21.04 13.13 3.40
N MET A 177 -21.09 14.47 3.36
CA MET A 177 -20.71 15.36 4.48
C MET A 177 -19.28 15.10 5.01
N GLY A 178 -18.34 14.68 4.15
CA GLY A 178 -16.95 14.44 4.52
C GLY A 178 -16.66 13.06 5.14
N ARG A 179 -17.61 12.13 5.13
CA ARG A 179 -17.41 10.76 5.65
C ARG A 179 -16.43 9.96 4.81
N LYS A 180 -16.53 10.03 3.49
CA LYS A 180 -15.63 9.33 2.56
C LYS A 180 -14.19 9.79 2.72
N PRO A 181 -13.83 11.09 2.71
CA PRO A 181 -12.47 11.54 3.01
C PRO A 181 -11.95 11.06 4.37
N LYS A 182 -12.82 11.02 5.39
CA LYS A 182 -12.47 10.52 6.71
C LYS A 182 -12.16 9.02 6.70
N ALA A 183 -12.96 8.22 5.99
CA ALA A 183 -12.77 6.79 5.86
C ALA A 183 -11.48 6.48 5.08
N LEU A 184 -11.22 7.17 3.96
CA LEU A 184 -9.98 7.04 3.19
C LEU A 184 -8.74 7.44 4.01
N THR A 185 -8.83 8.53 4.79
CA THR A 185 -7.76 8.93 5.70
C THR A 185 -7.49 7.85 6.75
N ALA A 186 -8.54 7.22 7.29
CA ALA A 186 -8.39 6.13 8.26
C ALA A 186 -7.75 4.90 7.62
N LEU A 187 -8.17 4.51 6.40
CA LEU A 187 -7.57 3.42 5.64
C LEU A 187 -6.06 3.64 5.47
N VAL A 188 -5.66 4.78 4.89
CA VAL A 188 -4.24 5.08 4.62
C VAL A 188 -3.42 5.11 5.92
N ARG A 189 -3.89 5.85 6.95
CA ARG A 189 -3.20 5.97 8.23
C ARG A 189 -2.99 4.62 8.93
N ASN A 190 -4.00 3.77 8.93
CA ASN A 190 -3.91 2.46 9.56
C ASN A 190 -2.98 1.53 8.78
N THR A 191 -3.03 1.57 7.44
CA THR A 191 -2.14 0.78 6.59
C THR A 191 -0.67 1.20 6.78
N VAL A 192 -0.37 2.50 6.76
CA VAL A 192 1.00 3.01 7.00
C VAL A 192 1.59 2.42 8.28
N ASN A 193 0.83 2.47 9.38
CA ASN A 193 1.31 1.96 10.67
C ASN A 193 1.53 0.44 10.68
N GLN A 194 0.78 -0.30 9.86
CA GLN A 194 0.86 -1.75 9.84
C GLN A 194 1.99 -2.28 8.96
N ILE A 195 2.27 -1.61 7.84
CA ILE A 195 3.25 -2.08 6.84
C ILE A 195 4.67 -1.54 7.06
N ALA A 196 4.82 -0.44 7.82
CA ALA A 196 6.09 0.28 7.96
C ALA A 196 7.33 -0.59 8.27
N PRO A 197 7.25 -1.66 9.09
CA PRO A 197 8.41 -2.51 9.38
C PRO A 197 8.63 -3.65 8.37
N PHE A 198 7.78 -3.80 7.36
CA PHE A 198 7.76 -4.93 6.45
C PHE A 198 8.07 -4.52 5.02
N PRO A 199 8.58 -5.44 4.16
CA PRO A 199 8.75 -5.19 2.73
C PRO A 199 7.40 -5.22 1.97
N ILE A 200 6.47 -4.36 2.41
CA ILE A 200 5.11 -4.25 1.88
C ILE A 200 4.88 -2.83 1.39
N ALA A 201 4.49 -2.64 0.11
CA ALA A 201 4.08 -1.35 -0.44
C ALA A 201 2.54 -1.23 -0.55
N LEU A 202 1.99 0.00 -0.51
CA LEU A 202 0.64 0.36 -0.94
C LEU A 202 0.71 1.63 -1.79
#